data_b703afb3c380b44cd01c1599d146e1c4
#
_entry.id   b703afb3c380b44cd01c1599d146e1c4
#
_cell.length_a   1.000
_cell.length_b   1.000
_cell.length_c   1.000
_cell.angle_alpha   90.00
_cell.angle_beta   90.00
_cell.angle_gamma   90.00
#
_symmetry.space_group_name_H-M   'P 1'
#
loop_
_entity.id
_entity.type
_entity.pdbx_description
1 polymer ?
#
loop_
_entity_poly.entity_id
_entity_poly.type
_entity_poly.pdbx_seq_one_letter_code
_entity_poly.pdbx_strand_id
1 'polypeptide(L)'
;MITNKINTILNNCQQGDIDYTICNYIKMNLKEVAFMSIEELARKSYVSKAKISKFIKKLGYDNYIAFKDDCLLELEIRKQVTNTNYFLTKKHLHDSLSWIEKNLMKIEQSQIDYFVRKIKEAKHIYLYGVAYSHLLC
;
A
#
# COMPACT_ATOMS: atom_id res chain seq x y z
N MET A 1 0.60 -8.66 4.81
CA MET A 1 -0.47 -8.32 3.84
C MET A 1 0.13 -8.18 2.45
N ILE A 2 -0.45 -8.85 1.49
CA ILE A 2 0.08 -8.91 0.12
C ILE A 2 0.13 -7.53 -0.57
N THR A 3 -0.86 -6.67 -0.32
CA THR A 3 -0.88 -5.31 -0.90
C THR A 3 0.36 -4.51 -0.56
N ASN A 4 0.88 -4.60 0.67
CA ASN A 4 2.12 -3.91 1.06
C ASN A 4 3.33 -4.45 0.30
N LYS A 5 3.45 -5.77 0.15
CA LYS A 5 4.53 -6.41 -0.61
C LYS A 5 4.49 -6.01 -2.09
N ILE A 6 3.29 -5.97 -2.69
CA ILE A 6 3.07 -5.52 -4.07
C ILE A 6 3.47 -4.06 -4.24
N ASN A 7 3.03 -3.18 -3.35
CA ASN A 7 3.36 -1.76 -3.41
C ASN A 7 4.88 -1.53 -3.28
N THR A 8 5.57 -2.30 -2.42
CA THR A 8 7.04 -2.23 -2.32
C THR A 8 7.72 -2.57 -3.65
N ILE A 9 7.24 -3.59 -4.37
CA ILE A 9 7.78 -3.93 -5.70
C ILE A 9 7.45 -2.84 -6.71
N LEU A 10 6.19 -2.36 -6.76
CA LEU A 10 5.76 -1.30 -7.67
C LEU A 10 6.57 -0.03 -7.54
N ASN A 11 6.93 0.36 -6.31
CA ASN A 11 7.74 1.54 -6.05
C ASN A 11 9.19 1.41 -6.56
N ASN A 12 9.66 0.17 -6.79
CA ASN A 12 11.02 -0.12 -7.26
C ASN A 12 11.07 -0.59 -8.73
N CYS A 13 9.93 -0.68 -9.42
CA CYS A 13 9.83 -1.11 -10.81
C CYS A 13 9.51 0.07 -11.72
N GLN A 14 10.00 0.00 -12.97
CA GLN A 14 9.62 0.96 -14.00
C GLN A 14 8.37 0.49 -14.75
N GLN A 15 7.61 1.44 -15.30
CA GLN A 15 6.51 1.13 -16.23
C GLN A 15 7.07 0.35 -17.43
N GLY A 16 6.49 -0.84 -17.70
CA GLY A 16 6.98 -1.75 -18.73
C GLY A 16 7.71 -2.98 -18.23
N ASP A 17 8.15 -2.98 -16.98
CA ASP A 17 8.72 -4.18 -16.38
C ASP A 17 7.66 -5.28 -16.24
N ILE A 18 8.09 -6.53 -16.45
CA ILE A 18 7.21 -7.70 -16.29
C ILE A 18 6.69 -7.78 -14.85
N ASP A 19 7.52 -7.48 -13.86
CA ASP A 19 7.13 -7.48 -12.44
C ASP A 19 6.08 -6.39 -12.15
N TYR A 20 6.20 -5.21 -12.79
CA TYR A 20 5.19 -4.16 -12.74
C TYR A 20 3.83 -4.64 -13.29
N THR A 21 3.84 -5.31 -14.44
CA THR A 21 2.63 -5.87 -15.07
C THR A 21 1.94 -6.88 -14.16
N ILE A 22 2.71 -7.83 -13.56
CA ILE A 22 2.18 -8.82 -12.64
C ILE A 22 1.59 -8.15 -11.39
N CYS A 23 2.32 -7.20 -10.79
CA CYS A 23 1.87 -6.44 -9.62
C CYS A 23 0.55 -5.73 -9.88
N ASN A 24 0.45 -5.00 -10.99
CA ASN A 24 -0.77 -4.29 -11.37
C ASN A 24 -1.94 -5.24 -11.58
N TYR A 25 -1.72 -6.35 -12.27
CA TYR A 25 -2.77 -7.33 -12.47
C TYR A 25 -3.30 -7.86 -11.14
N ILE A 26 -2.41 -8.27 -10.21
CA ILE A 26 -2.80 -8.78 -8.90
C ILE A 26 -3.54 -7.69 -8.10
N LYS A 27 -3.04 -6.47 -8.09
CA LYS A 27 -3.64 -5.34 -7.37
C LYS A 27 -5.06 -5.03 -7.82
N MET A 28 -5.28 -5.04 -9.13
CA MET A 28 -6.59 -4.74 -9.73
C MET A 28 -7.59 -5.91 -9.58
N ASN A 29 -7.09 -7.14 -9.53
CA ASN A 29 -7.92 -8.35 -9.60
C ASN A 29 -7.74 -9.27 -8.38
N LEU A 30 -7.43 -8.72 -7.20
CA LEU A 30 -7.09 -9.50 -6.00
C LEU A 30 -8.17 -10.56 -5.67
N LYS A 31 -9.45 -10.23 -5.83
CA LYS A 31 -10.56 -11.15 -5.58
C LYS A 31 -10.51 -12.39 -6.48
N GLU A 32 -10.19 -12.21 -7.75
CA GLU A 32 -10.08 -13.32 -8.70
C GLU A 32 -8.79 -14.10 -8.46
N VAL A 33 -7.68 -13.40 -8.27
CA VAL A 33 -6.35 -13.99 -8.05
C VAL A 33 -6.32 -14.94 -6.85
N ALA A 34 -7.04 -14.61 -5.78
CA ALA A 34 -7.14 -15.47 -4.60
C ALA A 34 -7.71 -16.87 -4.91
N PHE A 35 -8.44 -17.04 -6.00
CA PHE A 35 -9.06 -18.32 -6.40
C PHE A 35 -8.42 -18.93 -7.66
N MET A 36 -7.58 -18.21 -8.40
CA MET A 36 -6.94 -18.69 -9.61
C MET A 36 -5.90 -19.78 -9.34
N SER A 37 -5.68 -20.63 -10.35
CA SER A 37 -4.48 -21.45 -10.45
C SER A 37 -3.29 -20.61 -10.90
N ILE A 38 -2.06 -21.13 -10.69
CA ILE A 38 -0.85 -20.45 -11.15
C ILE A 38 -0.81 -20.34 -12.69
N GLU A 39 -1.38 -21.33 -13.38
CA GLU A 39 -1.52 -21.36 -14.83
C GLU A 39 -2.44 -20.24 -15.33
N GLU A 40 -3.57 -20.04 -14.65
CA GLU A 40 -4.53 -18.98 -14.99
C GLU A 40 -3.94 -17.60 -14.72
N LEU A 41 -3.24 -17.42 -13.59
CA LEU A 41 -2.56 -16.16 -13.30
C LEU A 41 -1.50 -15.86 -14.34
N ALA A 42 -0.71 -16.84 -14.74
CA ALA A 42 0.32 -16.71 -15.77
C ALA A 42 -0.30 -16.29 -17.11
N ARG A 43 -1.37 -16.95 -17.54
CA ARG A 43 -2.10 -16.65 -18.78
C ARG A 43 -2.69 -15.24 -18.75
N LYS A 44 -3.36 -14.85 -17.66
CA LYS A 44 -4.01 -13.55 -17.54
C LYS A 44 -3.02 -12.38 -17.36
N SER A 45 -1.83 -12.66 -16.85
CA SER A 45 -0.74 -11.68 -16.76
C SER A 45 0.18 -11.68 -17.97
N TYR A 46 -0.12 -12.49 -18.99
CA TYR A 46 0.69 -12.64 -20.23
C TYR A 46 2.15 -13.03 -19.97
N VAL A 47 2.39 -13.88 -18.98
CA VAL A 47 3.73 -14.35 -18.61
C VAL A 47 3.76 -15.88 -18.47
N SER A 48 4.95 -16.46 -18.40
CA SER A 48 5.10 -17.90 -18.16
C SER A 48 4.83 -18.27 -16.70
N LYS A 49 4.39 -19.52 -16.44
CA LYS A 49 4.25 -20.09 -15.11
C LYS A 49 5.55 -20.00 -14.30
N ALA A 50 6.70 -20.24 -14.95
CA ALA A 50 8.01 -20.12 -14.31
C ALA A 50 8.30 -18.69 -13.85
N LYS A 51 7.86 -17.67 -14.60
CA LYS A 51 8.00 -16.26 -14.20
C LYS A 51 7.12 -15.95 -13.00
N ILE A 52 5.87 -16.43 -12.95
CA ILE A 52 5.01 -16.28 -11.77
C ILE A 52 5.65 -16.94 -10.54
N SER A 53 6.17 -18.17 -10.67
CA SER A 53 6.84 -18.84 -9.55
C SER A 53 8.02 -18.06 -8.99
N LYS A 54 8.86 -17.48 -9.87
CA LYS A 54 9.98 -16.62 -9.47
C LYS A 54 9.49 -15.33 -8.81
N PHE A 55 8.44 -14.73 -9.36
CA PHE A 55 7.86 -13.51 -8.83
C PHE A 55 7.29 -13.72 -7.41
N ILE A 56 6.61 -14.84 -7.15
CA ILE A 56 6.04 -15.18 -5.85
C ILE A 56 7.15 -15.38 -4.81
N LYS A 57 8.25 -16.01 -5.18
CA LYS A 57 9.45 -16.11 -4.33
C LYS A 57 10.05 -14.73 -4.03
N LYS A 58 10.07 -13.82 -5.02
CA LYS A 58 10.51 -12.43 -4.85
C LYS A 58 9.61 -11.66 -3.87
N LEU A 59 8.31 -11.98 -3.83
CA LEU A 59 7.36 -11.45 -2.83
C LEU A 59 7.57 -12.06 -1.43
N GLY A 60 8.48 -13.05 -1.27
CA GLY A 60 8.80 -13.70 -0.02
C GLY A 60 7.83 -14.82 0.37
N TYR A 61 7.23 -15.52 -0.62
CA TYR A 61 6.44 -16.73 -0.39
C TYR A 61 7.19 -17.97 -0.87
N ASP A 62 7.13 -19.05 -0.09
CA ASP A 62 7.77 -20.31 -0.43
C ASP A 62 7.16 -20.98 -1.66
N ASN A 63 5.84 -20.85 -1.81
CA ASN A 63 5.08 -21.47 -2.89
C ASN A 63 3.81 -20.68 -3.24
N TYR A 64 3.11 -21.11 -4.30
CA TYR A 64 1.89 -20.47 -4.78
C TYR A 64 0.72 -20.58 -3.79
N ILE A 65 0.67 -21.66 -2.99
CA ILE A 65 -0.39 -21.87 -2.00
C ILE A 65 -0.28 -20.80 -0.91
N ALA A 66 0.91 -20.62 -0.32
CA ALA A 66 1.15 -19.59 0.69
C ALA A 66 0.82 -18.17 0.19
N PHE A 67 1.09 -17.89 -1.08
CA PHE A 67 0.68 -16.63 -1.72
C PHE A 67 -0.84 -16.49 -1.79
N LYS A 68 -1.56 -17.55 -2.19
CA LYS A 68 -3.04 -17.54 -2.25
C LYS A 68 -3.66 -17.37 -0.87
N ASP A 69 -3.11 -18.04 0.14
CA ASP A 69 -3.61 -17.94 1.52
C ASP A 69 -3.51 -16.49 2.04
N ASP A 70 -2.40 -15.79 1.75
CA ASP A 70 -2.26 -14.37 2.11
C ASP A 70 -3.21 -13.46 1.30
N CYS A 71 -3.52 -13.81 0.04
CA CYS A 71 -4.55 -13.12 -0.75
C CYS A 71 -5.94 -13.30 -0.11
N LEU A 72 -6.30 -14.51 0.28
CA LEU A 72 -7.58 -14.82 0.93
C LEU A 72 -7.71 -14.11 2.27
N LEU A 73 -6.66 -14.18 3.10
CA LEU A 73 -6.62 -13.50 4.40
C LEU A 73 -6.83 -11.97 4.23
N GLU A 74 -6.17 -11.38 3.24
CA GLU A 74 -6.35 -9.95 2.99
C GLU A 74 -7.79 -9.60 2.55
N LEU A 75 -8.43 -10.46 1.75
CA LEU A 75 -9.84 -10.28 1.38
C LEU A 75 -10.77 -10.39 2.59
N GLU A 76 -10.51 -11.31 3.51
CA GLU A 76 -11.28 -11.44 4.75
C GLU A 76 -11.14 -10.19 5.64
N ILE A 77 -9.91 -9.70 5.82
CA ILE A 77 -9.66 -8.46 6.57
C ILE A 77 -10.40 -7.29 5.94
N ARG A 78 -10.37 -7.16 4.61
CA ARG A 78 -11.11 -6.10 3.89
C ARG A 78 -12.61 -6.21 4.08
N LYS A 79 -13.18 -7.44 4.07
CA LYS A 79 -14.61 -7.66 4.36
C LYS A 79 -14.96 -7.28 5.79
N GLN A 80 -14.12 -7.62 6.76
CA GLN A 80 -14.33 -7.23 8.16
C GLN A 80 -14.29 -5.71 8.33
N VAL A 81 -13.35 -5.03 7.70
CA VAL A 81 -13.25 -3.56 7.73
C VAL A 81 -14.47 -2.90 7.07
N THR A 82 -15.03 -3.49 6.00
CA THR A 82 -16.24 -2.94 5.36
C THR A 82 -17.52 -3.30 6.12
N ASN A 83 -17.56 -4.43 6.83
CA ASN A 83 -18.71 -4.84 7.65
C ASN A 83 -18.69 -4.25 9.07
N THR A 84 -17.50 -3.94 9.60
CA THR A 84 -17.42 -3.03 10.73
C THR A 84 -17.81 -1.69 10.15
N ASN A 85 -19.02 -1.24 10.44
CA ASN A 85 -19.50 0.10 10.18
C ASN A 85 -18.53 1.10 10.84
N TYR A 86 -17.37 1.34 10.24
CA TYR A 86 -16.70 2.61 10.32
C TYR A 86 -17.58 3.61 9.56
N PHE A 87 -18.84 3.68 9.99
CA PHE A 87 -19.53 4.91 9.85
C PHE A 87 -18.67 5.90 10.65
N LEU A 88 -17.91 6.68 9.90
CA LEU A 88 -17.57 8.02 10.33
C LEU A 88 -18.93 8.65 10.71
N THR A 89 -19.39 8.34 11.91
CA THR A 89 -20.59 9.00 12.41
C THR A 89 -20.26 10.47 12.35
N LYS A 90 -21.24 11.31 12.06
CA LYS A 90 -21.10 12.76 12.08
C LYS A 90 -20.34 13.24 13.33
N LYS A 91 -20.50 12.51 14.42
CA LYS A 91 -19.79 12.67 15.70
C LYS A 91 -18.28 12.39 15.57
N HIS A 92 -17.86 11.25 15.03
CA HIS A 92 -16.44 10.91 14.86
C HIS A 92 -15.71 11.90 13.95
N LEU A 93 -16.40 12.35 12.89
CA LEU A 93 -15.86 13.39 12.01
C LEU A 93 -15.67 14.71 12.77
N HIS A 94 -16.68 15.13 13.52
CA HIS A 94 -16.62 16.34 14.34
C HIS A 94 -15.52 16.26 15.41
N ASP A 95 -15.42 15.13 16.12
CA ASP A 95 -14.40 14.92 17.16
C ASP A 95 -12.98 14.95 16.55
N SER A 96 -12.80 14.34 15.35
CA SER A 96 -11.51 14.35 14.63
C SER A 96 -11.14 15.75 14.16
N LEU A 97 -12.09 16.52 13.61
CA LEU A 97 -11.86 17.89 13.19
C LEU A 97 -11.53 18.81 14.36
N SER A 98 -12.26 18.67 15.47
CA SER A 98 -11.99 19.42 16.71
C SER A 98 -10.62 19.10 17.29
N TRP A 99 -10.21 17.83 17.23
CA TRP A 99 -8.86 17.42 17.65
C TRP A 99 -7.77 18.04 16.77
N ILE A 100 -7.96 18.04 15.44
CA ILE A 100 -7.03 18.65 14.47
C ILE A 100 -6.93 20.14 14.74
N GLU A 101 -8.06 20.86 14.84
CA GLU A 101 -8.12 22.29 15.11
C GLU A 101 -7.38 22.65 16.40
N LYS A 102 -7.67 21.94 17.50
CA LYS A 102 -7.02 22.13 18.79
C LYS A 102 -5.50 21.93 18.74
N ASN A 103 -5.01 21.02 17.90
CA ASN A 103 -3.57 20.79 17.78
C ASN A 103 -2.89 21.77 16.83
N LEU A 104 -3.58 22.21 15.77
CA LEU A 104 -3.09 23.28 14.90
C LEU A 104 -2.91 24.60 15.65
N MET A 105 -3.84 24.93 16.55
CA MET A 105 -3.78 26.15 17.38
C MET A 105 -2.61 26.16 18.40
N LYS A 106 -1.97 25.01 18.63
CA LYS A 106 -0.77 24.90 19.49
C LYS A 106 0.54 25.20 18.74
N ILE A 107 0.50 25.24 17.43
CA ILE A 107 1.69 25.51 16.62
C ILE A 107 1.90 27.02 16.57
N GLU A 108 2.98 27.46 17.21
CA GLU A 108 3.36 28.88 17.17
C GLU A 108 4.04 29.24 15.85
N GLN A 109 3.80 30.47 15.39
CA GLN A 109 4.42 30.96 14.16
C GLN A 109 5.95 30.87 14.20
N SER A 110 6.54 31.07 15.36
CA SER A 110 7.98 30.93 15.61
C SER A 110 8.54 29.52 15.27
N GLN A 111 7.73 28.47 15.53
CA GLN A 111 8.09 27.09 15.21
C GLN A 111 8.05 26.86 13.71
N ILE A 112 7.05 27.41 13.03
CA ILE A 112 6.93 27.35 11.56
C ILE A 112 8.11 28.06 10.91
N ASP A 113 8.41 29.28 11.36
CA ASP A 113 9.52 30.08 10.81
C ASP A 113 10.88 29.41 11.04
N TYR A 114 11.08 28.80 12.21
CA TYR A 114 12.26 27.99 12.49
C TYR A 114 12.38 26.82 11.53
N PHE A 115 11.29 26.06 11.33
CA PHE A 115 11.27 24.91 10.44
C PHE A 115 11.54 25.29 8.99
N VAL A 116 10.88 26.32 8.49
CA VAL A 116 11.08 26.86 7.12
C VAL A 116 12.53 27.31 6.91
N ARG A 117 13.12 27.99 7.91
CA ARG A 117 14.53 28.38 7.84
C ARG A 117 15.45 27.16 7.77
N LYS A 118 15.21 26.13 8.60
CA LYS A 118 16.00 24.89 8.58
C LYS A 118 15.91 24.16 7.24
N ILE A 119 14.75 24.11 6.62
CA ILE A 119 14.57 23.56 5.27
C ILE A 119 15.38 24.34 4.24
N LYS A 120 15.34 25.68 4.29
CA LYS A 120 16.10 26.54 3.35
C LYS A 120 17.60 26.44 3.52
N GLU A 121 18.08 26.24 4.73
CA GLU A 121 19.50 26.09 5.06
C GLU A 121 20.03 24.67 4.78
N ALA A 122 19.15 23.68 4.67
CA ALA A 122 19.54 22.27 4.50
C ALA A 122 20.12 22.00 3.11
N LYS A 123 21.30 21.37 3.06
CA LYS A 123 21.90 20.90 1.82
C LYS A 123 21.16 19.71 1.20
N HIS A 124 20.57 18.86 2.04
CA HIS A 124 19.79 17.70 1.66
C HIS A 124 18.59 17.58 2.61
N ILE A 125 17.45 17.20 2.06
CA ILE A 125 16.21 16.93 2.81
C ILE A 125 15.82 15.47 2.54
N TYR A 126 15.68 14.68 3.61
CA TYR A 126 15.23 13.30 3.52
C TYR A 126 13.81 13.21 4.05
N LEU A 127 12.88 12.75 3.20
CA LEU A 127 11.49 12.52 3.58
C LEU A 127 11.29 11.03 3.82
N TYR A 128 10.72 10.69 4.96
CA TYR A 128 10.41 9.32 5.34
C TYR A 128 8.93 9.18 5.66
N GLY A 129 8.29 8.23 4.99
CA GLY A 129 6.88 7.92 5.20
C GLY A 129 6.67 6.44 5.52
N VAL A 130 5.71 6.14 6.40
CA VAL A 130 5.31 4.79 6.77
C VAL A 130 3.88 4.55 6.31
N ALA A 131 3.62 3.35 5.76
CA ALA A 131 2.31 2.97 5.22
C ALA A 131 1.85 3.93 4.10
N TYR A 132 0.71 4.58 4.26
CA TYR A 132 0.16 5.48 3.23
C TYR A 132 0.80 6.88 3.22
N SER A 133 1.55 7.25 4.25
CA SER A 133 2.18 8.57 4.32
C SER A 133 3.28 8.78 3.27
N HIS A 134 3.89 7.68 2.75
CA HIS A 134 4.88 7.75 1.68
C HIS A 134 4.33 8.28 0.34
N LEU A 135 3.00 8.31 0.17
CA LEU A 135 2.36 8.89 -1.02
C LEU A 135 2.33 10.41 -0.99
N LEU A 136 2.62 11.02 0.16
CA LEU A 136 2.64 12.46 0.39
C LEU A 136 4.07 13.03 0.45
N CYS A 137 5.06 12.17 0.40
CA CYS A 137 6.48 12.51 0.33
C CYS A 137 6.98 12.42 -1.10
#